data_b49c43b794ca4ddd5a39f608fc43efe1
#
_entry.id   b49c43b794ca4ddd5a39f608fc43efe1
#
_cell.length_a   1.000
_cell.length_b   1.000
_cell.length_c   1.000
_cell.angle_alpha   90.00
_cell.angle_beta   90.00
_cell.angle_gamma   90.00
#
_symmetry.space_group_name_H-M   'P 1'
#
loop_
_entity.id
_entity.type
_entity.pdbx_description
1 polymer ?
#
loop_
_entity_poly.entity_id
_entity_poly.type
_entity_poly.pdbx_seq_one_letter_code
_entity_poly.pdbx_strand_id
1 'polypeptide(L)'
;MLARDIGGNGILGNWIVKDRIAMRRLLILLTLPQDVRDFYAARLRQRFPQLQIDVVDHFSKAAPFMPETEMLVTFGPMLRDEVFASAGKLKWIQALGTGVDGVIDQPSLRNDVIITNIRGIHGEPVSEAAILGMLALSRRLPDSVRYQDKRSWTRWPPRLVDSKTVGIYGVGLIAEALAPRCAALDMTVIGFTSTKRELPGFDRMHLRSELIKYAGELDYLVLLVPYSKETHHCINARVFAAMKPSSYLINLARGGVVDEDAMIEALETGKIAGAALDVFQEEPLPPDHPLWTTKNVIITPHLGGFCDVYAERALPTIEHNMACFLRGELDDMVNLVRR
;
A
#
# COMPACT_ATOMS: atom_id res chain seq x y z
N MET A 1 -16.70 7.11 86.72
CA MET A 1 -17.04 5.69 86.80
C MET A 1 -16.46 5.01 85.59
N LEU A 2 -15.39 4.23 85.82
CA LEU A 2 -14.79 3.15 85.11
C LEU A 2 -14.40 3.28 83.58
N ALA A 3 -13.11 3.35 83.48
CA ALA A 3 -12.31 3.02 82.29
C ALA A 3 -12.53 1.55 81.77
N ARG A 4 -12.29 1.29 80.57
CA ARG A 4 -11.59 0.09 80.11
C ARG A 4 -10.85 0.35 78.79
N ASP A 5 -9.56 0.33 78.88
CA ASP A 5 -8.58 0.07 77.83
C ASP A 5 -8.83 -1.28 77.16
N ILE A 6 -8.78 -1.36 75.86
CA ILE A 6 -8.27 -2.56 75.15
C ILE A 6 -7.42 -2.11 73.95
N GLY A 7 -6.13 -2.33 74.08
CA GLY A 7 -5.18 -2.24 72.99
C GLY A 7 -5.39 -3.36 71.97
N GLY A 8 -5.16 -3.02 70.75
CA GLY A 8 -5.11 -3.91 69.63
C GLY A 8 -4.15 -3.39 68.57
N ASN A 9 -2.87 -3.73 68.72
CA ASN A 9 -1.89 -3.61 67.67
C ASN A 9 -2.32 -4.44 66.47
N GLY A 10 -2.89 -3.79 65.46
CA GLY A 10 -3.14 -4.35 64.13
C GLY A 10 -2.08 -3.83 63.16
N ILE A 11 -1.13 -4.66 62.90
CA ILE A 11 -0.15 -4.47 61.81
C ILE A 11 -0.90 -4.40 60.50
N LEU A 12 -1.17 -3.21 60.01
CA LEU A 12 -1.55 -2.98 58.63
C LEU A 12 -0.30 -3.17 57.79
N GLY A 13 -0.11 -4.42 57.35
CA GLY A 13 0.88 -4.79 56.40
C GLY A 13 0.68 -3.97 55.13
N ASN A 14 1.69 -3.16 54.80
CA ASN A 14 1.85 -2.52 53.52
C ASN A 14 1.95 -3.59 52.43
N TRP A 15 0.83 -4.03 51.88
CA TRP A 15 0.76 -4.70 50.62
C TRP A 15 0.74 -3.63 49.52
N ILE A 16 1.87 -2.91 49.33
CA ILE A 16 2.16 -2.29 48.06
C ILE A 16 2.60 -3.46 47.18
N VAL A 17 1.63 -4.07 46.53
CA VAL A 17 1.92 -4.89 45.34
C VAL A 17 2.47 -3.92 44.31
N LYS A 18 3.79 -3.82 44.25
CA LYS A 18 4.50 -3.36 43.08
C LYS A 18 4.33 -4.44 42.01
N ASP A 19 3.14 -4.53 41.42
CA ASP A 19 3.05 -5.04 40.08
C ASP A 19 3.93 -4.11 39.23
N ARG A 20 5.12 -4.57 38.93
CA ARG A 20 5.90 -4.08 37.80
C ARG A 20 4.98 -4.30 36.61
N ILE A 21 4.22 -3.28 36.22
CA ILE A 21 3.57 -3.24 34.90
C ILE A 21 4.72 -3.43 33.93
N ALA A 22 4.85 -4.65 33.40
CA ALA A 22 5.86 -4.96 32.43
C ALA A 22 5.64 -3.96 31.28
N MET A 23 6.65 -3.13 31.00
CA MET A 23 6.55 -2.13 29.95
C MET A 23 6.24 -2.86 28.65
N ARG A 24 5.09 -2.55 28.05
CA ARG A 24 4.72 -3.12 26.74
C ARG A 24 5.69 -2.68 25.67
N ARG A 25 6.05 -3.57 24.77
CA ARG A 25 7.07 -3.32 23.75
C ARG A 25 6.46 -3.15 22.36
N LEU A 26 6.86 -2.05 21.73
CA LEU A 26 6.60 -1.75 20.33
C LEU A 26 7.91 -1.84 19.56
N LEU A 27 7.93 -2.62 18.48
CA LEU A 27 8.99 -2.56 17.48
C LEU A 27 8.50 -1.77 16.26
N ILE A 28 9.28 -0.79 15.83
CA ILE A 28 9.14 -0.10 14.54
C ILE A 28 10.18 -0.71 13.60
N LEU A 29 9.71 -1.49 12.63
CA LEU A 29 10.53 -2.14 11.61
C LEU A 29 10.20 -1.53 10.25
N LEU A 30 10.98 -0.56 9.81
CA LEU A 30 10.74 0.19 8.58
C LEU A 30 12.02 0.38 7.78
N THR A 31 12.05 -0.13 6.56
CA THR A 31 13.11 0.10 5.58
C THR A 31 12.92 1.47 4.91
N LEU A 32 12.94 2.52 5.70
CA LEU A 32 12.78 3.93 5.29
C LEU A 32 14.01 4.73 5.73
N PRO A 33 14.24 5.95 5.23
CA PRO A 33 15.26 6.86 5.71
C PRO A 33 15.23 7.04 7.23
N GLN A 34 16.39 7.31 7.82
CA GLN A 34 16.52 7.39 9.29
C GLN A 34 15.64 8.49 9.88
N ASP A 35 15.63 9.65 9.29
CA ASP A 35 14.82 10.80 9.70
C ASP A 35 13.32 10.47 9.76
N VAL A 36 12.82 9.70 8.79
CA VAL A 36 11.42 9.23 8.79
C VAL A 36 11.16 8.25 9.93
N ARG A 37 12.07 7.29 10.16
CA ARG A 37 11.95 6.36 11.30
C ARG A 37 12.00 7.09 12.64
N ASP A 38 12.91 8.06 12.77
CA ASP A 38 13.06 8.88 13.97
C ASP A 38 11.82 9.74 14.22
N PHE A 39 11.18 10.25 13.16
CA PHE A 39 9.93 10.98 13.26
C PHE A 39 8.81 10.12 13.86
N TYR A 40 8.57 8.90 13.33
CA TYR A 40 7.61 7.96 13.91
C TYR A 40 7.93 7.65 15.38
N ALA A 41 9.18 7.33 15.66
CA ALA A 41 9.60 6.97 17.00
C ALA A 41 9.43 8.12 18.00
N ALA A 42 9.82 9.34 17.63
CA ALA A 42 9.69 10.52 18.48
C ALA A 42 8.22 10.83 18.80
N ARG A 43 7.36 10.80 17.78
CA ARG A 43 5.92 11.05 17.94
C ARG A 43 5.26 9.99 18.84
N LEU A 44 5.56 8.72 18.59
CA LEU A 44 4.97 7.63 19.38
C LEU A 44 5.52 7.60 20.83
N ARG A 45 6.80 7.92 21.07
CA ARG A 45 7.36 8.06 22.42
C ARG A 45 6.73 9.23 23.18
N GLN A 46 6.51 10.34 22.50
CA GLN A 46 5.81 11.50 23.09
C GLN A 46 4.38 11.16 23.47
N ARG A 47 3.66 10.45 22.62
CA ARG A 47 2.23 10.14 22.81
C ARG A 47 2.00 8.99 23.79
N PHE A 48 2.94 8.02 23.84
CA PHE A 48 2.85 6.80 24.65
C PHE A 48 4.13 6.57 25.47
N PRO A 49 4.42 7.45 26.45
CA PRO A 49 5.68 7.39 27.22
C PRO A 49 5.83 6.12 28.08
N GLN A 50 4.73 5.37 28.28
CA GLN A 50 4.72 4.09 28.98
C GLN A 50 5.22 2.91 28.15
N LEU A 51 5.46 3.10 26.84
CA LEU A 51 5.95 2.04 25.96
C LEU A 51 7.48 2.04 25.88
N GLN A 52 8.06 0.85 25.81
CA GLN A 52 9.39 0.68 25.28
C GLN A 52 9.31 0.59 23.76
N ILE A 53 9.93 1.54 23.06
CA ILE A 53 9.90 1.62 21.59
C ILE A 53 11.30 1.41 21.04
N ASP A 54 11.47 0.27 20.37
CA ASP A 54 12.69 -0.10 19.64
C ASP A 54 12.48 0.19 18.14
N VAL A 55 13.56 0.54 17.43
CA VAL A 55 13.52 0.90 16.01
C VAL A 55 14.61 0.15 15.25
N VAL A 56 14.22 -0.52 14.18
CA VAL A 56 15.14 -1.18 13.26
C VAL A 56 14.81 -0.84 11.80
N ASP A 57 15.84 -0.84 10.96
CA ASP A 57 15.75 -0.42 9.55
C ASP A 57 15.64 -1.60 8.57
N HIS A 58 15.84 -2.82 9.06
CA HIS A 58 15.81 -4.02 8.22
C HIS A 58 15.35 -5.25 9.02
N PHE A 59 14.66 -6.17 8.36
CA PHE A 59 14.11 -7.38 8.99
C PHE A 59 15.19 -8.24 9.65
N SER A 60 16.39 -8.33 9.07
CA SER A 60 17.51 -9.10 9.66
C SER A 60 17.97 -8.59 11.02
N LYS A 61 17.59 -7.37 11.42
CA LYS A 61 17.91 -6.78 12.73
C LYS A 61 16.78 -6.95 13.75
N ALA A 62 15.65 -7.56 13.36
CA ALA A 62 14.46 -7.69 14.21
C ALA A 62 14.58 -8.79 15.27
N ALA A 63 15.33 -9.87 14.99
CA ALA A 63 15.40 -11.07 15.81
C ALA A 63 15.67 -10.83 17.31
N PRO A 64 16.57 -9.92 17.74
CA PRO A 64 16.80 -9.64 19.16
C PRO A 64 15.63 -9.03 19.90
N PHE A 65 14.69 -8.39 19.19
CA PHE A 65 13.56 -7.65 19.76
C PHE A 65 12.26 -8.46 19.75
N MET A 66 12.07 -9.30 18.74
CA MET A 66 10.80 -10.01 18.49
C MET A 66 10.28 -10.86 19.65
N PRO A 67 11.13 -11.58 20.45
CA PRO A 67 10.63 -12.39 21.57
C PRO A 67 9.82 -11.60 22.61
N GLU A 68 10.14 -10.32 22.79
CA GLU A 68 9.49 -9.45 23.77
C GLU A 68 8.51 -8.46 23.13
N THR A 69 8.41 -8.40 21.79
CA THR A 69 7.56 -7.46 21.05
C THR A 69 6.09 -7.88 21.14
N GLU A 70 5.25 -6.97 21.64
CA GLU A 70 3.78 -7.15 21.65
C GLU A 70 3.10 -6.44 20.47
N MET A 71 3.69 -5.37 19.97
CA MET A 71 3.17 -4.54 18.89
C MET A 71 4.26 -4.32 17.84
N LEU A 72 3.88 -4.41 16.56
CA LEU A 72 4.78 -4.20 15.43
C LEU A 72 4.20 -3.14 14.49
N VAL A 73 4.96 -2.08 14.19
CA VAL A 73 4.67 -1.16 13.09
C VAL A 73 5.64 -1.49 11.96
N THR A 74 5.09 -1.84 10.77
CA THR A 74 5.93 -2.35 9.69
C THR A 74 5.32 -2.11 8.31
N PHE A 75 6.12 -2.33 7.25
CA PHE A 75 5.70 -2.32 5.86
C PHE A 75 5.86 -3.72 5.25
N GLY A 76 4.74 -4.30 4.79
CA GLY A 76 4.64 -5.72 4.42
C GLY A 76 5.62 -6.25 3.38
N PRO A 77 5.79 -5.59 2.21
CA PRO A 77 6.58 -6.15 1.09
C PRO A 77 8.03 -6.51 1.41
N MET A 78 8.60 -5.89 2.46
CA MET A 78 10.00 -6.11 2.87
C MET A 78 10.15 -7.12 4.01
N LEU A 79 9.06 -7.72 4.49
CA LEU A 79 9.12 -8.70 5.57
C LEU A 79 9.55 -10.09 5.07
N ARG A 80 10.11 -10.87 6.01
CA ARG A 80 10.44 -12.28 5.82
C ARG A 80 9.89 -13.07 7.00
N ASP A 81 9.58 -14.34 6.79
CA ASP A 81 8.97 -15.23 7.79
C ASP A 81 9.78 -15.35 9.09
N GLU A 82 11.12 -15.27 8.98
CA GLU A 82 12.04 -15.30 10.13
C GLU A 82 11.74 -14.24 11.21
N VAL A 83 11.11 -13.10 10.82
CA VAL A 83 10.70 -12.07 11.78
C VAL A 83 9.67 -12.63 12.75
N PHE A 84 8.80 -13.51 12.30
CA PHE A 84 7.69 -14.05 13.07
C PHE A 84 8.03 -15.33 13.83
N ALA A 85 9.11 -16.02 13.46
CA ALA A 85 9.51 -17.31 14.05
C ALA A 85 9.71 -17.24 15.58
N SER A 86 10.14 -16.10 16.12
CA SER A 86 10.34 -15.87 17.56
C SER A 86 9.31 -14.93 18.20
N ALA A 87 8.26 -14.54 17.47
CA ALA A 87 7.30 -13.52 17.88
C ALA A 87 6.21 -14.05 18.83
N GLY A 88 6.58 -14.79 19.88
CA GLY A 88 5.64 -15.45 20.79
C GLY A 88 4.70 -14.51 21.54
N LYS A 89 5.12 -13.25 21.79
CA LYS A 89 4.32 -12.23 22.51
C LYS A 89 3.57 -11.27 21.57
N LEU A 90 3.78 -11.36 20.25
CA LEU A 90 3.16 -10.44 19.29
C LEU A 90 1.63 -10.61 19.31
N LYS A 91 0.93 -9.49 19.46
CA LYS A 91 -0.54 -9.43 19.55
C LYS A 91 -1.16 -8.53 18.47
N TRP A 92 -0.42 -7.51 18.01
CA TRP A 92 -0.93 -6.56 17.04
C TRP A 92 0.16 -6.10 16.08
N ILE A 93 -0.22 -6.03 14.79
CA ILE A 93 0.58 -5.44 13.71
C ILE A 93 -0.18 -4.27 13.10
N GLN A 94 0.47 -3.11 13.05
CA GLN A 94 0.05 -1.99 12.22
C GLN A 94 0.88 -2.01 10.94
N ALA A 95 0.27 -2.44 9.84
CA ALA A 95 0.90 -2.38 8.53
C ALA A 95 0.81 -0.96 7.95
N LEU A 96 1.92 -0.43 7.44
CA LEU A 96 1.97 0.83 6.70
C LEU A 96 1.75 0.55 5.20
N GLY A 97 0.53 0.58 4.78
CA GLY A 97 0.10 0.30 3.41
C GLY A 97 -1.38 0.00 3.41
N THR A 98 -2.03 0.04 2.24
CA THR A 98 -3.41 -0.44 2.09
C THR A 98 -3.42 -1.97 1.97
N GLY A 99 -2.48 -2.54 1.21
CA GLY A 99 -2.25 -3.98 1.13
C GLY A 99 -1.50 -4.49 2.35
N VAL A 100 -1.72 -5.75 2.65
CA VAL A 100 -1.06 -6.47 3.77
C VAL A 100 -0.32 -7.71 3.28
N ASP A 101 -0.06 -7.78 1.99
CA ASP A 101 0.80 -8.78 1.36
C ASP A 101 2.19 -8.70 2.01
N GLY A 102 2.85 -9.83 2.19
CA GLY A 102 4.10 -9.91 2.94
C GLY A 102 3.94 -9.87 4.47
N VAL A 103 2.71 -9.66 4.98
CA VAL A 103 2.36 -9.81 6.41
C VAL A 103 1.50 -11.04 6.62
N ILE A 104 0.33 -11.10 5.96
CA ILE A 104 -0.68 -12.15 6.23
C ILE A 104 -0.30 -13.52 5.65
N ASP A 105 0.57 -13.57 4.70
CA ASP A 105 1.05 -14.75 3.97
C ASP A 105 2.29 -15.38 4.60
N GLN A 106 2.78 -14.85 5.74
CA GLN A 106 3.93 -15.41 6.43
C GLN A 106 3.52 -16.65 7.25
N PRO A 107 4.13 -17.83 6.99
CA PRO A 107 3.74 -19.09 7.63
C PRO A 107 3.85 -19.11 9.16
N SER A 108 4.86 -18.41 9.71
CA SER A 108 5.10 -18.34 11.16
C SER A 108 4.22 -17.32 11.89
N LEU A 109 3.42 -16.51 11.16
CA LEU A 109 2.54 -15.53 11.79
C LEU A 109 1.29 -16.22 12.36
N ARG A 110 1.13 -16.15 13.67
CA ARG A 110 -0.03 -16.75 14.36
C ARG A 110 -1.35 -16.10 13.93
N ASN A 111 -2.41 -16.90 13.88
CA ASN A 111 -3.75 -16.46 13.45
C ASN A 111 -4.45 -15.54 14.47
N ASP A 112 -4.02 -15.54 15.73
CA ASP A 112 -4.59 -14.70 16.79
C ASP A 112 -4.01 -13.28 16.83
N VAL A 113 -2.99 -12.97 16.01
CA VAL A 113 -2.42 -11.64 15.92
C VAL A 113 -3.37 -10.72 15.15
N ILE A 114 -3.77 -9.61 15.76
CA ILE A 114 -4.60 -8.58 15.13
C ILE A 114 -3.77 -7.83 14.09
N ILE A 115 -4.35 -7.55 12.94
CA ILE A 115 -3.70 -6.76 11.89
C ILE A 115 -4.60 -5.58 11.54
N THR A 116 -4.00 -4.40 11.48
CA THR A 116 -4.61 -3.18 10.94
C THR A 116 -3.72 -2.60 9.85
N ASN A 117 -4.33 -1.84 8.92
CA ASN A 117 -3.59 -1.19 7.83
C ASN A 117 -3.82 0.33 7.80
N ILE A 118 -3.19 1.03 6.85
CA ILE A 118 -3.36 2.48 6.64
C ILE A 118 -4.23 2.74 5.42
N ARG A 119 -5.44 2.20 5.42
CA ARG A 119 -6.42 2.52 4.38
C ARG A 119 -6.95 3.94 4.56
N GLY A 120 -7.09 4.69 3.45
CA GLY A 120 -7.75 6.00 3.43
C GLY A 120 -6.82 7.19 3.10
N ILE A 121 -5.49 7.02 3.15
CA ILE A 121 -4.55 8.11 2.89
C ILE A 121 -3.90 8.07 1.49
N HIS A 122 -4.20 7.04 0.70
CA HIS A 122 -3.53 6.76 -0.58
C HIS A 122 -4.27 7.35 -1.80
N GLY A 123 -5.42 7.99 -1.59
CA GLY A 123 -6.23 8.52 -2.69
C GLY A 123 -5.47 9.51 -3.56
N GLU A 124 -4.89 10.53 -2.94
CA GLU A 124 -4.14 11.59 -3.62
C GLU A 124 -2.85 11.06 -4.27
N PRO A 125 -1.90 10.45 -3.53
CA PRO A 125 -0.62 10.07 -4.13
C PRO A 125 -0.77 9.07 -5.27
N VAL A 126 -1.64 8.05 -5.14
CA VAL A 126 -1.85 7.08 -6.22
C VAL A 126 -2.57 7.72 -7.41
N SER A 127 -3.49 8.67 -7.19
CA SER A 127 -4.12 9.42 -8.28
C SER A 127 -3.11 10.25 -9.05
N GLU A 128 -2.19 10.92 -8.37
CA GLU A 128 -1.10 11.69 -9.00
C GLU A 128 -0.16 10.78 -9.78
N ALA A 129 0.21 9.62 -9.26
CA ALA A 129 1.02 8.63 -9.96
C ALA A 129 0.31 8.09 -11.22
N ALA A 130 -1.02 7.85 -11.16
CA ALA A 130 -1.79 7.44 -12.33
C ALA A 130 -1.81 8.51 -13.43
N ILE A 131 -2.06 9.77 -13.05
CA ILE A 131 -2.08 10.91 -13.99
C ILE A 131 -0.68 11.14 -14.57
N LEU A 132 0.35 11.08 -13.74
CA LEU A 132 1.75 11.16 -14.19
C LEU A 132 2.04 10.09 -15.25
N GLY A 133 1.68 8.82 -15.00
CA GLY A 133 1.87 7.72 -15.93
C GLY A 133 1.15 7.96 -17.26
N MET A 134 -0.11 8.36 -17.23
CA MET A 134 -0.91 8.68 -18.41
C MET A 134 -0.30 9.84 -19.22
N LEU A 135 0.05 10.94 -18.57
CA LEU A 135 0.62 12.12 -19.21
C LEU A 135 2.03 11.82 -19.75
N ALA A 136 2.89 11.15 -18.99
CA ALA A 136 4.24 10.83 -19.39
C ALA A 136 4.27 9.93 -20.65
N LEU A 137 3.40 8.92 -20.72
CA LEU A 137 3.28 8.06 -21.91
C LEU A 137 2.71 8.84 -23.09
N SER A 138 1.66 9.63 -22.90
CA SER A 138 1.02 10.41 -23.98
C SER A 138 1.96 11.45 -24.58
N ARG A 139 2.75 12.09 -23.74
CA ARG A 139 3.72 13.12 -24.13
C ARG A 139 5.07 12.53 -24.57
N ARG A 140 5.26 11.20 -24.44
CA ARG A 140 6.52 10.50 -24.71
C ARG A 140 7.68 11.09 -23.90
N LEU A 141 7.43 11.33 -22.60
CA LEU A 141 8.41 11.90 -21.69
C LEU A 141 9.72 11.09 -21.61
N PRO A 142 9.69 9.74 -21.56
CA PRO A 142 10.93 8.95 -21.59
C PRO A 142 11.80 9.20 -22.81
N ASP A 143 11.20 9.42 -23.99
CA ASP A 143 11.95 9.76 -25.20
C ASP A 143 12.54 11.17 -25.09
N SER A 144 11.81 12.13 -24.55
CA SER A 144 12.31 13.48 -24.32
C SER A 144 13.58 13.48 -23.47
N VAL A 145 13.57 12.70 -22.36
CA VAL A 145 14.72 12.56 -21.47
C VAL A 145 15.90 11.92 -22.21
N ARG A 146 15.67 10.82 -22.95
CA ARG A 146 16.73 10.17 -23.75
C ARG A 146 17.32 11.07 -24.83
N TYR A 147 16.51 11.93 -25.46
CA TYR A 147 16.99 12.92 -26.43
C TYR A 147 17.74 14.07 -25.77
N GLN A 148 17.33 14.51 -24.56
CA GLN A 148 18.06 15.47 -23.75
C GLN A 148 19.49 14.96 -23.47
N ASP A 149 19.64 13.71 -23.02
CA ASP A 149 20.94 13.10 -22.74
C ASP A 149 21.85 13.07 -24.00
N LYS A 150 21.22 12.81 -25.17
CA LYS A 150 21.91 12.82 -26.47
C LYS A 150 22.10 14.20 -27.07
N ARG A 151 21.65 15.29 -26.41
CA ARG A 151 21.65 16.67 -26.95
C ARG A 151 21.00 16.77 -28.32
N SER A 152 19.94 15.97 -28.58
CA SER A 152 19.23 15.87 -29.85
C SER A 152 17.92 16.64 -29.81
N TRP A 153 17.78 17.65 -30.69
CA TRP A 153 16.51 18.40 -30.82
C TRP A 153 15.57 17.68 -31.78
N THR A 154 14.81 16.69 -31.25
CA THR A 154 13.86 15.88 -32.01
C THR A 154 12.43 16.23 -31.64
N ARG A 155 11.57 16.45 -32.65
CA ARG A 155 10.17 16.86 -32.48
C ARG A 155 9.22 15.76 -32.97
N TRP A 156 8.12 15.60 -32.26
CA TRP A 156 6.98 14.74 -32.66
C TRP A 156 5.68 15.38 -32.15
N PRO A 157 4.49 15.08 -32.78
CA PRO A 157 3.20 15.47 -32.23
C PRO A 157 2.84 14.56 -31.05
N PRO A 158 2.81 15.08 -29.81
CA PRO A 158 2.38 14.30 -28.65
C PRO A 158 0.88 14.09 -28.66
N ARG A 159 0.41 13.02 -27.99
CA ARG A 159 -1.02 12.78 -27.80
C ARG A 159 -1.58 13.64 -26.66
N LEU A 160 -2.85 13.99 -26.76
CA LEU A 160 -3.61 14.60 -25.66
C LEU A 160 -4.28 13.49 -24.82
N VAL A 161 -4.56 13.79 -23.57
CA VAL A 161 -5.44 12.98 -22.71
C VAL A 161 -6.89 13.46 -22.80
N ASP A 162 -7.10 14.72 -23.19
CA ASP A 162 -8.40 15.29 -23.50
C ASP A 162 -9.21 14.40 -24.47
N SER A 163 -10.49 14.24 -24.19
CA SER A 163 -11.44 13.40 -24.94
C SER A 163 -11.01 11.92 -25.04
N LYS A 164 -10.13 11.42 -24.17
CA LYS A 164 -9.74 10.03 -24.11
C LYS A 164 -10.54 9.28 -23.04
N THR A 165 -10.64 7.97 -23.20
CA THR A 165 -11.35 7.10 -22.27
C THR A 165 -10.36 6.40 -21.33
N VAL A 166 -10.54 6.57 -20.03
CA VAL A 166 -9.82 5.85 -19.00
C VAL A 166 -10.72 4.80 -18.36
N GLY A 167 -10.28 3.54 -18.36
CA GLY A 167 -10.88 2.46 -17.60
C GLY A 167 -10.17 2.32 -16.25
N ILE A 168 -10.89 2.41 -15.15
CA ILE A 168 -10.35 2.20 -13.80
C ILE A 168 -10.79 0.83 -13.31
N TYR A 169 -9.86 -0.12 -13.26
CA TYR A 169 -10.11 -1.49 -12.84
C TYR A 169 -9.87 -1.65 -11.33
N GLY A 170 -10.96 -1.72 -10.57
CA GLY A 170 -10.97 -1.69 -9.12
C GLY A 170 -11.44 -0.34 -8.58
N VAL A 171 -12.75 -0.28 -8.21
CA VAL A 171 -13.35 0.96 -7.73
C VAL A 171 -13.48 0.95 -6.20
N GLY A 172 -12.52 1.57 -5.56
CA GLY A 172 -12.44 1.84 -4.13
C GLY A 172 -12.07 3.30 -3.87
N LEU A 173 -11.65 3.63 -2.64
CA LEU A 173 -11.30 5.00 -2.23
C LEU A 173 -10.30 5.70 -3.16
N ILE A 174 -9.31 4.95 -3.67
CA ILE A 174 -8.31 5.50 -4.61
C ILE A 174 -8.98 5.85 -5.95
N ALA A 175 -9.82 4.98 -6.47
CA ALA A 175 -10.54 5.23 -7.71
C ALA A 175 -11.53 6.40 -7.57
N GLU A 176 -12.19 6.52 -6.43
CA GLU A 176 -13.07 7.66 -6.09
C GLU A 176 -12.29 8.99 -6.04
N ALA A 177 -11.01 8.95 -5.65
CA ALA A 177 -10.12 10.12 -5.70
C ALA A 177 -9.59 10.40 -7.12
N LEU A 178 -9.32 9.36 -7.93
CA LEU A 178 -8.76 9.50 -9.28
C LEU A 178 -9.82 9.97 -10.30
N ALA A 179 -11.04 9.43 -10.24
CA ALA A 179 -12.06 9.66 -11.25
C ALA A 179 -12.38 11.16 -11.49
N PRO A 180 -12.64 11.99 -10.46
CA PRO A 180 -12.89 13.43 -10.68
C PRO A 180 -11.66 14.17 -11.23
N ARG A 181 -10.44 13.70 -10.96
CA ARG A 181 -9.21 14.27 -11.53
C ARG A 181 -9.08 13.97 -13.03
N CYS A 182 -9.46 12.75 -13.43
CA CYS A 182 -9.53 12.40 -14.86
C CYS A 182 -10.63 13.19 -15.57
N ALA A 183 -11.79 13.35 -14.96
CA ALA A 183 -12.87 14.18 -15.50
C ALA A 183 -12.45 15.66 -15.68
N ALA A 184 -11.65 16.20 -14.75
CA ALA A 184 -11.10 17.56 -14.86
C ALA A 184 -10.06 17.72 -16.00
N LEU A 185 -9.59 16.61 -16.58
CA LEU A 185 -8.78 16.56 -17.80
C LEU A 185 -9.62 16.26 -19.05
N ASP A 186 -10.92 16.42 -18.96
CA ASP A 186 -11.91 16.15 -20.03
C ASP A 186 -11.87 14.71 -20.56
N MET A 187 -11.53 13.75 -19.68
CA MET A 187 -11.53 12.32 -19.99
C MET A 187 -12.91 11.70 -19.71
N THR A 188 -13.30 10.71 -20.52
CA THR A 188 -14.40 9.80 -20.18
C THR A 188 -13.90 8.74 -19.20
N VAL A 189 -14.59 8.58 -18.05
CA VAL A 189 -14.16 7.69 -16.96
C VAL A 189 -15.10 6.49 -16.86
N ILE A 190 -14.56 5.28 -17.05
CA ILE A 190 -15.29 4.01 -16.93
C ILE A 190 -14.74 3.22 -15.74
N GLY A 191 -15.59 2.89 -14.77
CA GLY A 191 -15.21 2.06 -13.63
C GLY A 191 -15.53 0.59 -13.84
N PHE A 192 -14.60 -0.30 -13.46
CA PHE A 192 -14.79 -1.76 -13.41
C PHE A 192 -14.73 -2.24 -11.95
N THR A 193 -15.86 -2.73 -11.44
CA THR A 193 -16.05 -3.04 -10.02
C THR A 193 -16.61 -4.46 -9.80
N SER A 194 -16.50 -5.00 -8.59
CA SER A 194 -17.13 -6.26 -8.22
C SER A 194 -18.65 -6.16 -8.08
N THR A 195 -19.16 -4.98 -7.68
CA THR A 195 -20.59 -4.71 -7.49
C THR A 195 -20.92 -3.38 -8.12
N LYS A 196 -21.88 -3.36 -9.07
CA LYS A 196 -22.32 -2.13 -9.73
C LYS A 196 -22.88 -1.15 -8.70
N ARG A 197 -22.43 0.08 -8.78
CA ARG A 197 -22.91 1.23 -8.02
C ARG A 197 -22.62 2.50 -8.81
N GLU A 198 -23.43 3.51 -8.64
CA GLU A 198 -23.17 4.83 -9.20
C GLU A 198 -22.26 5.61 -8.25
N LEU A 199 -21.26 6.27 -8.78
CA LEU A 199 -20.31 7.08 -8.03
C LEU A 199 -20.00 8.37 -8.80
N PRO A 200 -19.83 9.50 -8.11
CA PRO A 200 -19.42 10.75 -8.73
C PRO A 200 -18.09 10.62 -9.47
N GLY A 201 -17.99 11.29 -10.63
CA GLY A 201 -16.78 11.30 -11.45
C GLY A 201 -16.63 10.10 -12.39
N PHE A 202 -17.56 9.14 -12.40
CA PHE A 202 -17.63 8.06 -13.37
C PHE A 202 -18.79 8.30 -14.35
N ASP A 203 -18.51 8.23 -15.66
CA ASP A 203 -19.51 8.30 -16.70
C ASP A 203 -20.26 6.98 -16.85
N ARG A 204 -19.55 5.86 -16.64
CA ARG A 204 -20.13 4.50 -16.73
C ARG A 204 -19.48 3.56 -15.71
N MET A 205 -20.28 2.58 -15.25
CA MET A 205 -19.82 1.54 -14.31
C MET A 205 -20.18 0.16 -14.86
N HIS A 206 -19.19 -0.73 -14.91
CA HIS A 206 -19.32 -2.12 -15.36
C HIS A 206 -18.82 -3.09 -14.30
N LEU A 207 -19.21 -4.36 -14.43
CA LEU A 207 -18.60 -5.43 -13.64
C LEU A 207 -17.18 -5.73 -14.14
N ARG A 208 -16.28 -6.13 -13.25
CA ARG A 208 -14.91 -6.53 -13.62
C ARG A 208 -14.87 -7.63 -14.69
N SER A 209 -15.83 -8.57 -14.64
CA SER A 209 -15.99 -9.64 -15.65
C SER A 209 -16.34 -9.12 -17.04
N GLU A 210 -16.79 -7.89 -17.17
CA GLU A 210 -17.14 -7.28 -18.45
C GLU A 210 -15.95 -6.54 -19.10
N LEU A 211 -14.75 -6.50 -18.47
CA LEU A 211 -13.60 -5.74 -18.96
C LEU A 211 -13.30 -6.02 -20.45
N ILE A 212 -13.22 -7.30 -20.85
CA ILE A 212 -12.88 -7.70 -22.22
C ILE A 212 -13.88 -7.10 -23.23
N LYS A 213 -15.17 -7.00 -22.88
CA LYS A 213 -16.21 -6.44 -23.73
C LYS A 213 -15.99 -4.96 -24.04
N TYR A 214 -15.42 -4.22 -23.08
CA TYR A 214 -15.24 -2.77 -23.18
C TYR A 214 -13.78 -2.35 -23.38
N ALA A 215 -12.82 -3.27 -23.34
CA ALA A 215 -11.40 -2.98 -23.45
C ALA A 215 -11.04 -2.24 -24.76
N GLY A 216 -11.75 -2.51 -25.84
CA GLY A 216 -11.58 -1.82 -27.14
C GLY A 216 -12.04 -0.35 -27.14
N GLU A 217 -12.70 0.13 -26.11
CA GLU A 217 -13.05 1.56 -25.96
C GLU A 217 -11.97 2.35 -25.23
N LEU A 218 -11.12 1.67 -24.43
CA LEU A 218 -10.17 2.30 -23.51
C LEU A 218 -8.94 2.82 -24.24
N ASP A 219 -8.53 4.03 -23.91
CA ASP A 219 -7.22 4.60 -24.25
C ASP A 219 -6.20 4.36 -23.12
N TYR A 220 -6.68 4.26 -21.89
CA TYR A 220 -5.89 3.92 -20.71
C TYR A 220 -6.65 2.89 -19.85
N LEU A 221 -5.92 1.91 -19.34
CA LEU A 221 -6.42 0.97 -18.34
C LEU A 221 -5.58 1.14 -17.07
N VAL A 222 -6.18 1.68 -16.01
CA VAL A 222 -5.56 1.91 -14.69
C VAL A 222 -6.00 0.81 -13.74
N LEU A 223 -5.03 0.10 -13.14
CA LEU A 223 -5.29 -1.01 -12.22
C LEU A 223 -5.15 -0.54 -10.77
N LEU A 224 -6.22 -0.72 -9.97
CA LEU A 224 -6.30 -0.34 -8.55
C LEU A 224 -6.93 -1.45 -7.69
N VAL A 225 -7.03 -2.68 -8.19
CA VAL A 225 -7.56 -3.82 -7.43
C VAL A 225 -6.54 -4.36 -6.44
N PRO A 226 -6.96 -4.87 -5.26
CA PRO A 226 -6.08 -5.66 -4.43
C PRO A 226 -5.73 -6.98 -5.14
N TYR A 227 -4.56 -7.54 -4.80
CA TYR A 227 -4.20 -8.87 -5.24
C TYR A 227 -4.98 -9.93 -4.44
N SER A 228 -5.50 -10.91 -5.13
CA SER A 228 -6.20 -12.07 -4.59
C SER A 228 -6.19 -13.21 -5.62
N LYS A 229 -6.71 -14.38 -5.25
CA LYS A 229 -6.86 -15.49 -6.21
C LYS A 229 -7.74 -15.12 -7.41
N GLU A 230 -8.75 -14.27 -7.21
CA GLU A 230 -9.67 -13.82 -8.27
C GLU A 230 -9.03 -12.77 -9.19
N THR A 231 -8.03 -12.03 -8.69
CA THR A 231 -7.36 -10.98 -9.45
C THR A 231 -5.98 -11.41 -9.96
N HIS A 232 -5.51 -12.60 -9.58
CA HIS A 232 -4.27 -13.16 -10.11
C HIS A 232 -4.36 -13.32 -11.62
N HIS A 233 -3.43 -12.68 -12.36
CA HIS A 233 -3.34 -12.68 -13.81
C HIS A 233 -4.68 -12.38 -14.52
N CYS A 234 -5.55 -11.55 -13.88
CA CYS A 234 -6.81 -11.18 -14.50
C CYS A 234 -6.61 -10.23 -15.71
N ILE A 235 -5.47 -9.53 -15.79
CA ILE A 235 -5.04 -8.77 -16.95
C ILE A 235 -4.02 -9.65 -17.71
N ASN A 236 -4.48 -10.31 -18.74
CA ASN A 236 -3.74 -11.35 -19.49
C ASN A 236 -3.83 -11.14 -21.00
N ALA A 237 -3.28 -12.08 -21.77
CA ALA A 237 -3.25 -12.00 -23.24
C ALA A 237 -4.62 -11.72 -23.90
N ARG A 238 -5.73 -12.23 -23.29
CA ARG A 238 -7.10 -11.98 -23.82
C ARG A 238 -7.52 -10.51 -23.63
N VAL A 239 -7.14 -9.90 -22.51
CA VAL A 239 -7.42 -8.48 -22.25
C VAL A 239 -6.57 -7.63 -23.20
N PHE A 240 -5.26 -7.92 -23.34
CA PHE A 240 -4.39 -7.17 -24.25
C PHE A 240 -4.84 -7.29 -25.71
N ALA A 241 -5.32 -8.45 -26.14
CA ALA A 241 -5.86 -8.64 -27.48
C ALA A 241 -7.16 -7.86 -27.75
N ALA A 242 -7.92 -7.54 -26.70
CA ALA A 242 -9.15 -6.76 -26.79
C ALA A 242 -8.92 -5.24 -26.69
N MET A 243 -7.75 -4.80 -26.21
CA MET A 243 -7.38 -3.39 -26.08
C MET A 243 -7.04 -2.77 -27.44
N LYS A 244 -7.11 -1.42 -27.52
CA LYS A 244 -6.62 -0.71 -28.71
C LYS A 244 -5.10 -0.83 -28.81
N PRO A 245 -4.53 -0.99 -30.03
CA PRO A 245 -3.06 -0.90 -30.22
C PRO A 245 -2.47 0.45 -29.78
N SER A 246 -3.32 1.47 -29.65
CA SER A 246 -2.93 2.81 -29.17
C SER A 246 -3.06 3.00 -27.67
N SER A 247 -3.57 2.02 -26.93
CA SER A 247 -3.85 2.14 -25.51
C SER A 247 -2.62 1.93 -24.63
N TYR A 248 -2.74 2.37 -23.38
CA TYR A 248 -1.69 2.27 -22.36
C TYR A 248 -2.21 1.54 -21.11
N LEU A 249 -1.35 0.73 -20.50
CA LEU A 249 -1.60 0.12 -19.19
C LEU A 249 -0.91 0.95 -18.10
N ILE A 250 -1.62 1.21 -16.98
CA ILE A 250 -1.06 1.85 -15.79
C ILE A 250 -1.29 0.88 -14.61
N ASN A 251 -0.23 0.26 -14.10
CA ASN A 251 -0.35 -0.67 -12.98
C ASN A 251 0.15 -0.05 -11.68
N LEU A 252 -0.77 0.31 -10.81
CA LEU A 252 -0.55 0.83 -9.45
C LEU A 252 -1.21 -0.09 -8.39
N ALA A 253 -1.50 -1.33 -8.78
CA ALA A 253 -2.14 -2.34 -7.94
C ALA A 253 -1.11 -3.27 -7.28
N ARG A 254 -0.86 -4.41 -7.94
CA ARG A 254 0.19 -5.40 -7.63
C ARG A 254 0.67 -6.06 -8.92
N GLY A 255 1.92 -6.48 -8.96
CA GLY A 255 2.49 -7.15 -10.14
C GLY A 255 1.70 -8.38 -10.55
N GLY A 256 1.37 -9.26 -9.62
CA GLY A 256 0.63 -10.48 -9.89
C GLY A 256 -0.82 -10.30 -10.39
N VAL A 257 -1.34 -9.07 -10.49
CA VAL A 257 -2.63 -8.78 -11.17
C VAL A 257 -2.49 -8.90 -12.67
N VAL A 258 -1.30 -8.65 -13.20
CA VAL A 258 -0.96 -8.72 -14.62
C VAL A 258 -0.18 -10.01 -14.89
N ASP A 259 -0.53 -10.71 -15.97
CA ASP A 259 0.33 -11.72 -16.58
C ASP A 259 1.47 -10.97 -17.26
N GLU A 260 2.64 -10.97 -16.64
CA GLU A 260 3.76 -10.13 -17.01
C GLU A 260 4.39 -10.55 -18.33
N ASP A 261 4.46 -11.87 -18.59
CA ASP A 261 4.93 -12.41 -19.88
C ASP A 261 3.99 -12.00 -21.02
N ALA A 262 2.67 -12.11 -20.81
CA ALA A 262 1.69 -11.68 -21.80
C ALA A 262 1.71 -10.15 -22.02
N MET A 263 2.02 -9.37 -21.01
CA MET A 263 2.20 -7.92 -21.13
C MET A 263 3.44 -7.57 -21.96
N ILE A 264 4.57 -8.23 -21.69
CA ILE A 264 5.82 -8.03 -22.45
C ILE A 264 5.58 -8.37 -23.93
N GLU A 265 4.97 -9.53 -24.23
CA GLU A 265 4.58 -9.89 -25.61
C GLU A 265 3.68 -8.84 -26.26
N ALA A 266 2.69 -8.34 -25.50
CA ALA A 266 1.76 -7.33 -26.04
C ALA A 266 2.45 -5.99 -26.35
N LEU A 267 3.45 -5.60 -25.55
CA LEU A 267 4.28 -4.42 -25.80
C LEU A 267 5.21 -4.60 -26.99
N GLU A 268 5.88 -5.74 -27.11
CA GLU A 268 6.82 -6.04 -28.19
C GLU A 268 6.12 -6.19 -29.55
N THR A 269 4.94 -6.81 -29.56
CA THR A 269 4.13 -6.99 -30.76
C THR A 269 3.23 -5.79 -31.10
N GLY A 270 3.23 -4.75 -30.26
CA GLY A 270 2.43 -3.53 -30.48
C GLY A 270 0.93 -3.73 -30.28
N LYS A 271 0.49 -4.74 -29.54
CA LYS A 271 -0.94 -4.91 -29.14
C LYS A 271 -1.39 -3.79 -28.20
N ILE A 272 -0.47 -3.20 -27.43
CA ILE A 272 -0.65 -1.97 -26.67
C ILE A 272 0.53 -1.01 -26.91
N ALA A 273 0.31 0.29 -26.74
CA ALA A 273 1.30 1.32 -27.07
C ALA A 273 2.40 1.48 -26.01
N GLY A 274 2.16 1.10 -24.77
CA GLY A 274 3.11 1.21 -23.66
C GLY A 274 2.48 0.95 -22.31
N ALA A 275 3.30 1.00 -21.26
CA ALA A 275 2.86 0.81 -19.88
C ALA A 275 3.62 1.72 -18.90
N ALA A 276 2.94 2.14 -17.81
CA ALA A 276 3.56 2.71 -16.62
C ALA A 276 3.33 1.73 -15.45
N LEU A 277 4.41 1.22 -14.91
CA LEU A 277 4.42 0.13 -13.94
C LEU A 277 5.10 0.59 -12.67
N ASP A 278 4.37 0.57 -11.58
CA ASP A 278 4.88 0.88 -10.23
C ASP A 278 5.14 -0.39 -9.41
N VAL A 279 4.59 -1.52 -9.86
CA VAL A 279 4.60 -2.81 -9.16
C VAL A 279 4.90 -3.95 -10.12
N PHE A 280 5.57 -5.01 -9.61
CA PHE A 280 6.10 -6.13 -10.38
C PHE A 280 5.79 -7.45 -9.70
N GLN A 281 5.89 -8.57 -10.44
CA GLN A 281 5.71 -9.90 -9.87
C GLN A 281 6.80 -10.22 -8.85
N GLU A 282 8.03 -9.80 -9.13
CA GLU A 282 9.16 -9.88 -8.22
C GLU A 282 9.63 -8.45 -7.87
N GLU A 283 9.67 -8.15 -6.57
CA GLU A 283 10.15 -6.87 -6.04
C GLU A 283 11.24 -7.10 -4.99
N PRO A 284 12.41 -6.43 -5.13
CA PRO A 284 12.84 -5.51 -6.20
C PRO A 284 12.93 -6.19 -7.58
N LEU A 285 12.59 -5.44 -8.66
CA LEU A 285 12.70 -5.93 -10.02
C LEU A 285 14.15 -6.35 -10.34
N PRO A 286 14.40 -7.62 -10.76
CA PRO A 286 15.76 -8.09 -11.04
C PRO A 286 16.49 -7.23 -12.06
N PRO A 287 17.83 -7.04 -11.94
CA PRO A 287 18.61 -6.17 -12.84
C PRO A 287 18.61 -6.63 -14.29
N ASP A 288 18.40 -7.92 -14.55
CA ASP A 288 18.35 -8.54 -15.87
C ASP A 288 16.94 -8.69 -16.44
N HIS A 289 15.93 -8.16 -15.76
CA HIS A 289 14.53 -8.31 -16.15
C HIS A 289 14.24 -7.59 -17.49
N PRO A 290 13.50 -8.20 -18.44
CA PRO A 290 13.23 -7.63 -19.76
C PRO A 290 12.58 -6.25 -19.75
N LEU A 291 11.74 -5.95 -18.78
CA LEU A 291 11.03 -4.67 -18.67
C LEU A 291 11.96 -3.46 -18.63
N TRP A 292 13.21 -3.59 -18.13
CA TRP A 292 14.18 -2.48 -18.12
C TRP A 292 14.50 -1.95 -19.51
N THR A 293 14.45 -2.83 -20.52
CA THR A 293 14.79 -2.51 -21.91
C THR A 293 13.59 -2.47 -22.85
N THR A 294 12.40 -2.89 -22.38
CA THR A 294 11.16 -2.85 -23.16
C THR A 294 10.79 -1.41 -23.52
N LYS A 295 10.50 -1.19 -24.80
CA LYS A 295 10.15 0.15 -25.28
C LYS A 295 8.81 0.62 -24.71
N ASN A 296 8.71 1.93 -24.52
CA ASN A 296 7.49 2.60 -24.04
C ASN A 296 7.00 2.09 -22.66
N VAL A 297 7.93 1.61 -21.83
CA VAL A 297 7.67 1.29 -20.42
C VAL A 297 8.29 2.36 -19.54
N ILE A 298 7.52 2.80 -18.54
CA ILE A 298 7.95 3.63 -17.43
C ILE A 298 7.92 2.76 -16.18
N ILE A 299 9.02 2.72 -15.44
CA ILE A 299 9.19 1.95 -14.21
C ILE A 299 9.35 2.92 -13.05
N THR A 300 8.55 2.74 -12.00
CA THR A 300 8.76 3.37 -10.68
C THR A 300 8.84 2.27 -9.62
N PRO A 301 9.72 2.40 -8.59
CA PRO A 301 9.98 1.31 -7.66
C PRO A 301 8.98 1.33 -6.48
N HIS A 302 7.70 1.01 -6.75
CA HIS A 302 6.60 0.91 -5.79
C HIS A 302 6.42 2.19 -4.97
N LEU A 303 6.37 3.34 -5.64
CA LEU A 303 6.26 4.68 -5.05
C LEU A 303 4.86 5.28 -5.13
N GLY A 304 3.93 4.67 -5.88
CA GLY A 304 2.62 5.27 -6.16
C GLY A 304 1.80 5.66 -4.93
N GLY A 305 2.00 4.96 -3.81
CA GLY A 305 1.34 5.28 -2.54
C GLY A 305 2.13 6.19 -1.60
N PHE A 306 3.42 6.44 -1.88
CA PHE A 306 4.28 7.27 -1.05
C PHE A 306 4.15 8.75 -1.40
N CYS A 307 4.36 9.61 -0.38
CA CYS A 307 4.49 11.06 -0.56
C CYS A 307 5.34 11.62 0.58
N ASP A 308 5.78 12.86 0.43
CA ASP A 308 6.61 13.61 1.38
C ASP A 308 5.96 13.75 2.77
N VAL A 309 4.63 13.82 2.83
CA VAL A 309 3.83 13.94 4.06
C VAL A 309 3.19 12.61 4.49
N TYR A 310 3.74 11.48 4.02
CA TYR A 310 3.15 10.16 4.30
C TYR A 310 3.10 9.83 5.79
N ALA A 311 4.17 10.14 6.52
CA ALA A 311 4.26 9.84 7.96
C ALA A 311 3.23 10.64 8.76
N GLU A 312 3.05 11.92 8.43
CA GLU A 312 2.05 12.80 9.07
C GLU A 312 0.62 12.30 8.82
N ARG A 313 0.34 11.78 7.63
CA ARG A 313 -0.97 11.23 7.27
C ARG A 313 -1.24 9.87 7.93
N ALA A 314 -0.21 9.05 8.12
CA ALA A 314 -0.32 7.72 8.71
C ALA A 314 -0.45 7.76 10.24
N LEU A 315 0.27 8.67 10.90
CA LEU A 315 0.36 8.75 12.36
C LEU A 315 -1.00 8.81 13.09
N PRO A 316 -2.00 9.60 12.66
CA PRO A 316 -3.30 9.63 13.34
C PRO A 316 -3.97 8.26 13.45
N THR A 317 -3.90 7.44 12.39
CA THR A 317 -4.44 6.07 12.42
C THR A 317 -3.63 5.16 13.33
N ILE A 318 -2.29 5.26 13.31
CA ILE A 318 -1.40 4.48 14.18
C ILE A 318 -1.67 4.83 15.65
N GLU A 319 -1.72 6.12 15.98
CA GLU A 319 -1.96 6.61 17.35
C GLU A 319 -3.33 6.19 17.86
N HIS A 320 -4.37 6.27 17.02
CA HIS A 320 -5.71 5.82 17.37
C HIS A 320 -5.74 4.31 17.68
N ASN A 321 -5.26 3.48 16.75
CA ASN A 321 -5.25 2.03 16.92
C ASN A 321 -4.39 1.60 18.12
N MET A 322 -3.25 2.26 18.34
CA MET A 322 -2.40 2.00 19.51
C MET A 322 -3.11 2.34 20.81
N ALA A 323 -3.82 3.47 20.87
CA ALA A 323 -4.59 3.84 22.03
C ALA A 323 -5.70 2.83 22.32
N CYS A 324 -6.46 2.39 21.31
CA CYS A 324 -7.48 1.35 21.44
C CYS A 324 -6.87 0.03 21.91
N PHE A 325 -5.78 -0.41 21.31
CA PHE A 325 -5.09 -1.64 21.70
C PHE A 325 -4.60 -1.61 23.15
N LEU A 326 -4.02 -0.50 23.60
CA LEU A 326 -3.52 -0.35 24.96
C LEU A 326 -4.65 -0.34 26.01
N ARG A 327 -5.84 0.13 25.65
CA ARG A 327 -7.03 0.12 26.54
C ARG A 327 -7.82 -1.18 26.46
N GLY A 328 -7.51 -2.08 25.48
CA GLY A 328 -8.27 -3.30 25.22
C GLY A 328 -9.59 -3.08 24.46
N GLU A 329 -9.76 -1.92 23.84
CA GLU A 329 -10.93 -1.50 23.03
C GLU A 329 -10.73 -1.93 21.56
N LEU A 330 -10.66 -3.24 21.34
CA LEU A 330 -10.26 -3.78 20.01
C LEU A 330 -11.30 -3.53 18.93
N ASP A 331 -12.57 -3.43 19.29
CA ASP A 331 -13.68 -3.16 18.37
C ASP A 331 -13.67 -1.72 17.84
N ASP A 332 -13.00 -0.80 18.55
CA ASP A 332 -12.85 0.60 18.16
C ASP A 332 -11.63 0.83 17.25
N MET A 333 -10.80 -0.20 17.02
CA MET A 333 -9.69 -0.10 16.09
C MET A 333 -10.20 0.04 14.65
N VAL A 334 -9.57 0.95 13.89
CA VAL A 334 -9.94 1.18 12.49
C VAL A 334 -9.07 0.35 11.55
N ASN A 335 -9.60 0.07 10.35
CA ASN A 335 -8.91 -0.64 9.28
C ASN A 335 -8.45 -2.05 9.68
N LEU A 336 -9.24 -2.76 10.48
CA LEU A 336 -9.01 -4.17 10.81
C LEU A 336 -9.00 -5.02 9.53
N VAL A 337 -7.99 -5.87 9.42
CA VAL A 337 -7.86 -6.84 8.34
C VAL A 337 -8.49 -8.16 8.77
N ARG A 338 -9.46 -8.62 8.01
CA ARG A 338 -10.06 -9.96 8.18
C ARG A 338 -9.22 -10.97 7.40
N ARG A 339 -8.80 -12.02 8.07
CA ARG A 339 -8.10 -13.16 7.47
C ARG A 339 -9.10 -14.24 7.02
#